data_1cd4b770a14f97d80a6f832c65cc9b9d
#
_entry.id   1cd4b770a14f97d80a6f832c65cc9b9d
#
_cell.length_a   1.000
_cell.length_b   1.000
_cell.length_c   1.000
_cell.angle_alpha   90.00
_cell.angle_beta   90.00
_cell.angle_gamma   90.00
#
_symmetry.space_group_name_H-M   'P 1'
#
loop_
_entity.id
_entity.type
_entity.pdbx_description
1 polymer ?
#
loop_
_entity_poly.entity_id
_entity_poly.type
_entity_poly.pdbx_seq_one_letter_code
_entity_poly.pdbx_strand_id
1 'polypeptide(L)'
;MRFFDSFSPKLALRIVLSILSLVLLFHLTVMVGIVPYKIVWGSKLHSINQMLVYEWITILITAIIFLIFLIKAKLVKTFLPLAIVNFLLWIVFVFYSINTLVILTSGTSVEKAVFTFLSFLMALSSYRLAKEKSFVSWR
;
A
#
# COMPACT_ATOMS: atom_id res chain seq x y z
N MET A 1 -18.43 10.44 14.75
CA MET A 1 -17.95 10.38 13.35
C MET A 1 -17.00 11.51 12.95
N ARG A 2 -16.70 12.44 13.87
CA ARG A 2 -15.81 13.61 13.63
C ARG A 2 -14.30 13.29 13.60
N PHE A 3 -13.86 12.16 14.12
CA PHE A 3 -12.44 11.80 14.19
C PHE A 3 -11.80 11.62 12.79
N PHE A 4 -12.54 11.03 11.86
CA PHE A 4 -12.07 10.82 10.48
C PHE A 4 -12.00 12.11 9.64
N ASP A 5 -12.80 13.12 9.99
CA ASP A 5 -12.78 14.42 9.30
C ASP A 5 -11.59 15.28 9.74
N SER A 6 -11.05 15.03 10.94
CA SER A 6 -9.84 15.69 11.45
C SER A 6 -8.55 15.17 10.78
N PHE A 7 -8.59 14.00 10.12
CA PHE A 7 -7.44 13.44 9.42
C PHE A 7 -7.26 14.13 8.06
N SER A 8 -6.24 14.99 7.98
CA SER A 8 -5.97 15.81 6.79
C SER A 8 -5.70 14.95 5.56
N PRO A 9 -6.30 15.26 4.37
CA PRO A 9 -5.97 14.56 3.12
C PRO A 9 -4.49 14.64 2.75
N LYS A 10 -3.83 15.75 3.05
CA LYS A 10 -2.39 15.90 2.83
C LYS A 10 -1.57 14.96 3.71
N LEU A 11 -1.96 14.78 4.98
CA LEU A 11 -1.31 13.84 5.88
C LEU A 11 -1.53 12.41 5.43
N ALA A 12 -2.76 12.04 5.06
CA ALA A 12 -3.08 10.73 4.49
C ALA A 12 -2.20 10.43 3.27
N LEU A 13 -2.07 11.39 2.36
CA LEU A 13 -1.26 11.24 1.17
C LEU A 13 0.23 11.03 1.48
N ARG A 14 0.79 11.81 2.42
CA ARG A 14 2.18 11.66 2.86
C ARG A 14 2.42 10.28 3.47
N ILE A 15 1.53 9.81 4.32
CA ILE A 15 1.62 8.48 4.94
C ILE A 15 1.66 7.38 3.88
N VAL A 16 0.69 7.35 2.95
CA VAL A 16 0.65 6.28 1.94
C VAL A 16 1.85 6.31 1.01
N LEU A 17 2.27 7.47 0.55
CA LEU A 17 3.43 7.58 -0.34
C LEU A 17 4.72 7.15 0.38
N SER A 18 4.89 7.51 1.66
CA SER A 18 6.04 7.06 2.45
C SER A 18 6.03 5.56 2.66
N ILE A 19 4.90 4.97 3.06
CA ILE A 19 4.77 3.52 3.28
C ILE A 19 5.05 2.77 1.97
N LEU A 20 4.42 3.16 0.86
CA LEU A 20 4.60 2.48 -0.43
C LEU A 20 6.03 2.60 -0.96
N SER A 21 6.68 3.75 -0.77
CA SER A 21 8.10 3.91 -1.13
C SER A 21 8.99 2.96 -0.35
N LEU A 22 8.78 2.83 0.96
CA LEU A 22 9.52 1.91 1.83
C LEU A 22 9.24 0.45 1.45
N VAL A 23 7.99 0.10 1.15
CA VAL A 23 7.60 -1.26 0.73
C VAL A 23 8.25 -1.62 -0.60
N LEU A 24 8.22 -0.71 -1.60
CA LEU A 24 8.90 -0.94 -2.88
C LEU A 24 10.41 -1.13 -2.70
N LEU A 25 11.04 -0.26 -1.91
CA LEU A 25 12.47 -0.38 -1.61
C LEU A 25 12.80 -1.70 -0.93
N PHE A 26 11.98 -2.11 0.04
CA PHE A 26 12.14 -3.38 0.74
C PHE A 26 12.07 -4.58 -0.22
N HIS A 27 11.06 -4.66 -1.09
CA HIS A 27 10.94 -5.75 -2.07
C HIS A 27 12.09 -5.76 -3.07
N LEU A 28 12.63 -4.60 -3.46
CA LEU A 28 13.84 -4.53 -4.28
C LEU A 28 15.06 -5.12 -3.54
N THR A 29 15.22 -4.89 -2.23
CA THR A 29 16.32 -5.49 -1.45
C THR A 29 16.19 -7.01 -1.34
N VAL A 30 14.96 -7.53 -1.26
CA VAL A 30 14.71 -8.99 -1.30
C VAL A 30 15.04 -9.55 -2.68
N MET A 31 14.61 -8.88 -3.75
CA MET A 31 14.85 -9.33 -5.12
C MET A 31 16.33 -9.43 -5.48
N VAL A 32 17.15 -8.46 -5.02
CA VAL A 32 18.62 -8.48 -5.23
C VAL A 32 19.36 -9.36 -4.23
N GLY A 33 18.67 -10.01 -3.29
CA GLY A 33 19.23 -10.96 -2.35
C GLY A 33 19.91 -10.32 -1.11
N ILE A 34 19.77 -9.02 -0.90
CA ILE A 34 20.27 -8.34 0.32
C ILE A 34 19.52 -8.86 1.55
N VAL A 35 18.20 -8.97 1.44
CA VAL A 35 17.35 -9.58 2.47
C VAL A 35 17.00 -11.00 2.04
N PRO A 36 17.30 -12.03 2.85
CA PRO A 36 16.95 -13.40 2.52
C PRO A 36 15.43 -13.58 2.41
N TYR A 37 14.96 -14.09 1.27
CA TYR A 37 13.52 -14.29 1.01
C TYR A 37 12.82 -15.20 2.03
N LYS A 38 13.57 -16.09 2.66
CA LYS A 38 13.07 -16.98 3.73
C LYS A 38 12.56 -16.20 4.95
N ILE A 39 13.09 -15.00 5.20
CA ILE A 39 12.64 -14.13 6.30
C ILE A 39 11.28 -13.50 5.93
N VAL A 40 11.07 -13.18 4.66
CA VAL A 40 9.86 -12.48 4.17
C VAL A 40 8.70 -13.45 3.92
N TRP A 41 9.00 -14.56 3.26
CA TRP A 41 7.99 -15.54 2.81
C TRP A 41 7.96 -16.80 3.68
N GLY A 42 8.91 -16.93 4.62
CA GLY A 42 9.04 -18.09 5.50
C GLY A 42 9.23 -19.39 4.73
N SER A 43 8.63 -20.46 5.22
CA SER A 43 8.68 -21.79 4.60
C SER A 43 7.72 -21.96 3.40
N LYS A 44 7.02 -20.90 3.00
CA LYS A 44 6.03 -20.97 1.90
C LYS A 44 6.69 -21.07 0.52
N LEU A 45 7.95 -20.64 0.38
CA LEU A 45 8.67 -20.69 -0.88
C LEU A 45 9.83 -21.67 -0.81
N HIS A 46 9.92 -22.55 -1.80
CA HIS A 46 10.89 -23.65 -1.86
C HIS A 46 12.02 -23.39 -2.86
N SER A 47 11.94 -22.36 -3.70
CA SER A 47 12.96 -22.05 -4.70
C SER A 47 13.10 -20.55 -4.96
N ILE A 48 14.29 -20.14 -5.45
CA ILE A 48 14.58 -18.77 -5.87
C ILE A 48 13.66 -18.35 -7.02
N ASN A 49 13.35 -19.25 -7.94
CA ASN A 49 12.44 -18.94 -9.06
C ASN A 49 11.03 -18.60 -8.59
N GLN A 50 10.51 -19.35 -7.60
CA GLN A 50 9.24 -19.01 -7.00
C GLN A 50 9.30 -17.63 -6.32
N MET A 51 10.35 -17.36 -5.54
CA MET A 51 10.56 -16.06 -4.92
C MET A 51 10.53 -14.93 -5.94
N LEU A 52 11.28 -15.04 -7.04
CA LEU A 52 11.31 -14.01 -8.07
C LEU A 52 9.92 -13.73 -8.67
N VAL A 53 9.13 -14.77 -8.93
CA VAL A 53 7.75 -14.60 -9.44
C VAL A 53 6.89 -13.83 -8.43
N TYR A 54 6.91 -14.21 -7.15
CA TYR A 54 6.12 -13.52 -6.12
C TYR A 54 6.58 -12.08 -5.90
N GLU A 55 7.90 -11.83 -5.90
CA GLU A 55 8.46 -10.48 -5.77
C GLU A 55 8.05 -9.59 -6.95
N TRP A 56 8.12 -10.08 -8.18
CA TRP A 56 7.67 -9.32 -9.35
C TRP A 56 6.18 -8.98 -9.29
N ILE A 57 5.33 -9.93 -8.89
CA ILE A 57 3.89 -9.69 -8.73
C ILE A 57 3.66 -8.63 -7.65
N THR A 58 4.33 -8.74 -6.51
CA THR A 58 4.17 -7.80 -5.39
C THR A 58 4.65 -6.40 -5.77
N ILE A 59 5.80 -6.28 -6.41
CA ILE A 59 6.33 -5.00 -6.89
C ILE A 59 5.38 -4.37 -7.91
N LEU A 60 4.86 -5.15 -8.86
CA LEU A 60 3.94 -4.66 -9.88
C LEU A 60 2.64 -4.12 -9.25
N ILE A 61 2.02 -4.89 -8.36
CA ILE A 61 0.80 -4.47 -7.66
C ILE A 61 1.07 -3.20 -6.84
N THR A 62 2.16 -3.18 -6.08
CA THR A 62 2.53 -2.03 -5.24
C THR A 62 2.81 -0.79 -6.09
N ALA A 63 3.48 -0.94 -7.24
CA ALA A 63 3.75 0.15 -8.17
C ALA A 63 2.46 0.72 -8.79
N ILE A 64 1.50 -0.15 -9.14
CA ILE A 64 0.17 0.29 -9.64
C ILE A 64 -0.56 1.09 -8.55
N ILE A 65 -0.60 0.58 -7.32
CA ILE A 65 -1.22 1.28 -6.18
C ILE A 65 -0.50 2.62 -5.95
N PHE A 66 0.82 2.65 -5.97
CA PHE A 66 1.62 3.86 -5.82
C PHE A 66 1.28 4.90 -6.89
N LEU A 67 1.15 4.48 -8.15
CA LEU A 67 0.76 5.33 -9.26
C LEU A 67 -0.63 5.97 -9.04
N ILE A 68 -1.61 5.22 -8.54
CA ILE A 68 -2.94 5.76 -8.22
C ILE A 68 -2.84 6.92 -7.22
N PHE A 69 -2.01 6.78 -6.19
CA PHE A 69 -1.80 7.86 -5.21
C PHE A 69 -1.02 9.04 -5.79
N LEU A 70 -0.04 8.82 -6.67
CA LEU A 70 0.67 9.90 -7.38
C LEU A 70 -0.27 10.70 -8.27
N ILE A 71 -1.22 10.03 -8.94
CA ILE A 71 -2.28 10.68 -9.72
C ILE A 71 -3.19 11.50 -8.81
N LYS A 72 -3.64 10.92 -7.68
CA LYS A 72 -4.47 11.65 -6.70
C LYS A 72 -3.75 12.88 -6.16
N ALA A 73 -2.42 12.82 -6.02
CA ALA A 73 -1.53 13.91 -5.59
C ALA A 73 -1.27 14.99 -6.65
N LYS A 74 -1.74 14.80 -7.90
CA LYS A 74 -1.35 15.61 -9.07
C LYS A 74 0.17 15.63 -9.35
N LEU A 75 0.91 14.64 -8.88
CA LEU A 75 2.34 14.49 -9.18
C LEU A 75 2.56 13.85 -10.56
N VAL A 76 1.58 13.08 -11.02
CA VAL A 76 1.55 12.50 -12.37
C VAL A 76 0.35 13.05 -13.11
N LYS A 77 0.58 13.56 -14.33
CA LYS A 77 -0.49 14.00 -15.24
C LYS A 77 -1.27 12.79 -15.71
N THR A 78 -2.59 12.91 -15.72
CA THR A 78 -3.49 11.83 -16.16
C THR A 78 -4.70 12.40 -16.88
N PHE A 79 -5.28 11.60 -17.78
CA PHE A 79 -6.58 11.87 -18.40
C PHE A 79 -7.76 11.26 -17.59
N LEU A 80 -7.43 10.51 -16.50
CA LEU A 80 -8.45 9.88 -15.68
C LEU A 80 -9.26 10.93 -14.92
N PRO A 81 -10.59 10.88 -15.03
CA PRO A 81 -11.46 11.73 -14.22
C PRO A 81 -11.36 11.36 -12.74
N LEU A 82 -11.52 12.35 -11.86
CA LEU A 82 -11.43 12.17 -10.42
C LEU A 82 -12.33 11.03 -9.90
N ALA A 83 -13.49 10.82 -10.51
CA ALA A 83 -14.43 9.76 -10.13
C ALA A 83 -13.79 8.37 -10.27
N ILE A 84 -13.05 8.12 -11.35
CA ILE A 84 -12.32 6.85 -11.57
C ILE A 84 -11.19 6.71 -10.56
N VAL A 85 -10.42 7.77 -10.32
CA VAL A 85 -9.34 7.75 -9.33
C VAL A 85 -9.89 7.43 -7.93
N ASN A 86 -11.00 8.07 -7.55
CA ASN A 86 -11.64 7.79 -6.26
C ASN A 86 -12.19 6.36 -6.18
N PHE A 87 -12.77 5.84 -7.27
CA PHE A 87 -13.20 4.43 -7.34
C PHE A 87 -12.04 3.46 -7.15
N LEU A 88 -10.90 3.70 -7.80
CA LEU A 88 -9.69 2.89 -7.60
C LEU A 88 -9.19 2.96 -6.16
N LEU A 89 -9.25 4.13 -5.51
CA LEU A 89 -8.90 4.28 -4.09
C LEU A 89 -9.86 3.52 -3.17
N TRP A 90 -11.13 3.36 -3.53
CA TRP A 90 -12.06 2.49 -2.81
C TRP A 90 -11.67 1.01 -2.93
N ILE A 91 -11.21 0.57 -4.11
CA ILE A 91 -10.67 -0.80 -4.29
C ILE A 91 -9.43 -0.99 -3.40
N VAL A 92 -8.52 -0.03 -3.38
CA VAL A 92 -7.32 -0.06 -2.53
C VAL A 92 -7.70 -0.11 -1.04
N PHE A 93 -8.70 0.66 -0.63
CA PHE A 93 -9.22 0.61 0.75
C PHE A 93 -9.71 -0.79 1.13
N VAL A 94 -10.55 -1.41 0.28
CA VAL A 94 -11.06 -2.77 0.53
C VAL A 94 -9.92 -3.78 0.57
N PHE A 95 -8.97 -3.69 -0.36
CA PHE A 95 -7.79 -4.56 -0.41
C PHE A 95 -6.99 -4.50 0.90
N TYR A 96 -6.63 -3.32 1.38
CA TYR A 96 -5.87 -3.18 2.63
C TYR A 96 -6.69 -3.52 3.88
N SER A 97 -8.01 -3.32 3.86
CA SER A 97 -8.89 -3.76 4.95
C SER A 97 -8.89 -5.29 5.08
N ILE A 98 -9.05 -6.00 3.96
CA ILE A 98 -8.95 -7.47 3.93
C ILE A 98 -7.56 -7.92 4.35
N ASN A 99 -6.51 -7.30 3.82
CA ASN A 99 -5.12 -7.62 4.17
C ASN A 99 -4.84 -7.46 5.67
N THR A 100 -5.38 -6.42 6.30
CA THR A 100 -5.29 -6.20 7.76
C THR A 100 -5.90 -7.39 8.53
N LEU A 101 -7.08 -7.85 8.13
CA LEU A 101 -7.74 -9.00 8.77
C LEU A 101 -6.95 -10.30 8.55
N VAL A 102 -6.43 -10.53 7.36
CA VAL A 102 -5.62 -11.72 7.04
C VAL A 102 -4.36 -11.76 7.89
N ILE A 103 -3.64 -10.65 8.03
CA ILE A 103 -2.42 -10.59 8.84
C ILE A 103 -2.73 -10.84 10.33
N LEU A 104 -3.84 -10.30 10.84
CA LEU A 104 -4.27 -10.52 12.22
C LEU A 104 -4.52 -12.01 12.52
N THR A 105 -4.97 -12.78 11.53
CA THR A 105 -5.32 -14.19 11.71
C THR A 105 -4.15 -15.14 11.45
N SER A 106 -3.21 -14.80 10.56
CA SER A 106 -2.22 -15.73 10.02
C SER A 106 -0.75 -15.40 10.31
N GLY A 107 -0.44 -14.19 10.73
CA GLY A 107 0.97 -13.76 10.92
C GLY A 107 1.58 -14.23 12.24
N THR A 108 2.91 -14.17 12.33
CA THR A 108 3.65 -14.29 13.61
C THR A 108 3.41 -13.07 14.50
N SER A 109 3.77 -13.12 15.78
CA SER A 109 3.52 -12.02 16.72
C SER A 109 4.13 -10.68 16.27
N VAL A 110 5.34 -10.70 15.72
CA VAL A 110 6.03 -9.49 15.22
C VAL A 110 5.39 -9.01 13.91
N GLU A 111 5.11 -9.93 12.98
CA GLU A 111 4.43 -9.62 11.72
C GLU A 111 3.05 -9.02 11.97
N LYS A 112 2.28 -9.59 12.92
CA LYS A 112 0.98 -9.05 13.34
C LYS A 112 1.08 -7.61 13.83
N ALA A 113 2.06 -7.31 14.68
CA ALA A 113 2.18 -5.97 15.23
C ALA A 113 2.53 -4.93 14.16
N VAL A 114 3.55 -5.19 13.34
CA VAL A 114 4.07 -4.21 12.37
C VAL A 114 3.18 -4.11 11.14
N PHE A 115 2.92 -5.25 10.46
CA PHE A 115 2.21 -5.22 9.17
C PHE A 115 0.72 -4.98 9.31
N THR A 116 0.09 -5.37 10.41
CA THR A 116 -1.31 -5.00 10.69
C THR A 116 -1.44 -3.49 10.83
N PHE A 117 -0.53 -2.86 11.59
CA PHE A 117 -0.54 -1.41 11.77
C PHE A 117 -0.33 -0.67 10.44
N LEU A 118 0.64 -1.09 9.63
CA LEU A 118 0.89 -0.51 8.31
C LEU A 118 -0.30 -0.69 7.35
N SER A 119 -0.87 -1.90 7.27
CA SER A 119 -2.06 -2.17 6.45
C SER A 119 -3.26 -1.36 6.90
N PHE A 120 -3.47 -1.23 8.21
CA PHE A 120 -4.54 -0.42 8.76
C PHE A 120 -4.37 1.07 8.41
N LEU A 121 -3.16 1.61 8.52
CA LEU A 121 -2.86 2.99 8.10
C LEU A 121 -3.10 3.19 6.60
N MET A 122 -2.75 2.21 5.78
CA MET A 122 -3.01 2.22 4.34
C MET A 122 -4.52 2.22 4.04
N ALA A 123 -5.30 1.37 4.73
CA ALA A 123 -6.75 1.34 4.60
C ALA A 123 -7.37 2.68 5.01
N LEU A 124 -7.04 3.20 6.19
CA LEU A 124 -7.56 4.46 6.72
C LEU A 124 -7.24 5.64 5.80
N SER A 125 -6.02 5.72 5.32
CA SER A 125 -5.57 6.79 4.43
C SER A 125 -6.22 6.69 3.04
N SER A 126 -6.37 5.47 2.50
CA SER A 126 -7.08 5.23 1.24
C SER A 126 -8.54 5.65 1.32
N TYR A 127 -9.23 5.28 2.41
CA TYR A 127 -10.60 5.71 2.69
C TYR A 127 -10.72 7.24 2.71
N ARG A 128 -9.82 7.92 3.45
CA ARG A 128 -9.84 9.38 3.54
C ARG A 128 -9.66 10.05 2.19
N LEU A 129 -8.74 9.54 1.37
CA LEU A 129 -8.45 10.07 0.03
C LEU A 129 -9.53 9.72 -0.99
N ALA A 130 -10.19 8.55 -0.87
CA ALA A 130 -11.30 8.16 -1.73
C ALA A 130 -12.54 9.06 -1.54
N LYS A 131 -12.78 9.54 -0.31
CA LYS A 131 -13.88 10.47 0.02
C LYS A 131 -13.60 11.91 -0.42
N GLU A 132 -12.34 12.25 -0.69
CA GLU A 132 -11.98 13.61 -1.07
C GLU A 132 -12.48 13.95 -2.47
N LYS A 133 -13.33 15.00 -2.56
CA LYS A 133 -13.99 15.45 -3.79
C LYS A 133 -13.07 16.23 -4.74
N SER A 134 -11.81 16.39 -4.40
CA SER A 134 -10.80 17.06 -5.20
C SER A 134 -9.51 16.24 -5.29
N PHE A 135 -8.66 16.57 -6.25
CA PHE A 135 -7.27 16.13 -6.20
C PHE A 135 -6.57 16.83 -5.03
N VAL A 136 -5.66 16.14 -4.37
CA VAL A 136 -4.93 16.65 -3.21
C VAL A 136 -3.60 17.22 -3.68
N SER A 137 -3.41 18.53 -3.55
CA SER A 137 -2.12 19.13 -3.88
C SER A 137 -1.07 18.72 -2.84
N TRP A 138 0.08 18.25 -3.33
CA TRP A 138 1.24 17.91 -2.49
C TRP A 138 1.83 19.14 -1.79
N ARG A 139 1.74 20.32 -2.42
CA ARG A 139 2.27 21.59 -1.92
C ARG A 139 1.36 22.24 -0.90
#